data_9afddb71ba2a0eeda9746bec1b3fad7f
#
_entry.id   9afddb71ba2a0eeda9746bec1b3fad7f
#
_cell.length_a   1.000
_cell.length_b   1.000
_cell.length_c   1.000
_cell.angle_alpha   90.00
_cell.angle_beta   90.00
_cell.angle_gamma   90.00
#
_symmetry.space_group_name_H-M   'P 1'
#
loop_
_entity.id
_entity.type
_entity.pdbx_description
1 polymer ?
#
loop_
_entity_poly.entity_id
_entity_poly.type
_entity_poly.pdbx_seq_one_letter_code
_entity_poly.pdbx_strand_id
1 'polypeptide(L)'
;MKNRYLIIGIVASLLVPSLTSCEDRLDIDEHGVSPISTFYTTDSEADEAITAVYSKWSSVFSPLHAMTNLLSDEYWSGGGNHYDGNYYRLADYTFDTDYATVSTLYQDLYNVIYASNVVIENVKSESSIMNRAIAEAKVFRAMSNFYLATLWGTPPLVDHTLKAGEYSQGNCDQAAMWALIEKDLTEAISSGALTEKSSATEKTYRITKQYAQALLGKAYVFEKKWSDAVTVLDQVISSGKYTLYNDYSNINTIAGECNCECLFEINRPTDTANPSLNFDITWVYGGLRGEKYTYKNSTLCNRTFGFYNPTKSLYDAFVAEEGQNGYRLHNTILTYQQLKDEQGASIVSGMNITDNEGYYDFKNRILASDFCMPYNPPKNFRFMRLAEVYLLAAEASLEAGNATKATQYVNVIRKRAGVADLATATLNDIKNEKRLELCFEMVRYQDLIRWGDAAKVLADKGSKYPTLNADGTVTYTTINATAEHGFKTGKNELLPIPATEIQVNPNMKQNTGW
;
A
#
# COMPACT_ATOMS: atom_id res chain seq x y z
N MET A 1 -41.48 -24.21 74.76
CA MET A 1 -41.57 -24.53 73.33
C MET A 1 -42.30 -23.46 72.45
N LYS A 2 -42.86 -22.39 73.02
CA LYS A 2 -43.59 -21.36 72.27
C LYS A 2 -42.71 -20.22 71.69
N ASN A 3 -41.49 -20.03 72.21
CA ASN A 3 -40.61 -18.91 71.71
C ASN A 3 -39.66 -19.26 70.56
N ARG A 4 -39.58 -20.52 70.13
CA ARG A 4 -38.73 -20.93 69.05
C ARG A 4 -39.35 -20.69 67.63
N TYR A 5 -40.68 -20.70 67.58
CA TYR A 5 -41.41 -20.49 66.31
C TYR A 5 -41.59 -19.02 65.95
N LEU A 6 -41.51 -18.11 66.93
CA LEU A 6 -41.60 -16.67 66.68
C LEU A 6 -40.31 -16.08 66.05
N ILE A 7 -39.15 -16.67 66.40
CA ILE A 7 -37.87 -16.24 65.88
C ILE A 7 -37.67 -16.72 64.41
N ILE A 8 -38.21 -17.90 64.08
CA ILE A 8 -38.13 -18.44 62.69
C ILE A 8 -39.07 -17.68 61.78
N GLY A 9 -40.23 -17.19 62.25
CA GLY A 9 -41.14 -16.36 61.44
C GLY A 9 -40.58 -14.96 61.12
N ILE A 10 -39.81 -14.37 62.02
CA ILE A 10 -39.21 -13.03 61.84
C ILE A 10 -37.97 -13.10 60.93
N VAL A 11 -37.20 -14.17 60.94
CA VAL A 11 -36.05 -14.37 60.02
C VAL A 11 -36.52 -14.69 58.63
N ALA A 12 -37.63 -15.39 58.41
CA ALA A 12 -38.21 -15.67 57.12
C ALA A 12 -38.85 -14.43 56.44
N SER A 13 -39.37 -13.48 57.22
CA SER A 13 -39.97 -12.24 56.71
C SER A 13 -38.96 -11.14 56.40
N LEU A 14 -37.69 -11.26 56.82
CA LEU A 14 -36.60 -10.32 56.51
C LEU A 14 -35.77 -10.72 55.27
N LEU A 15 -36.03 -11.89 54.66
CA LEU A 15 -35.29 -12.40 53.49
C LEU A 15 -36.04 -12.25 52.18
N VAL A 16 -37.24 -11.67 52.16
CA VAL A 16 -38.06 -11.57 50.94
C VAL A 16 -37.99 -10.21 50.19
N PRO A 17 -37.46 -9.08 50.72
CA PRO A 17 -37.41 -7.85 49.93
C PRO A 17 -36.13 -7.62 49.13
N SER A 18 -35.22 -8.58 48.98
CA SER A 18 -33.94 -8.34 48.28
C SER A 18 -33.84 -8.94 46.88
N LEU A 19 -34.97 -9.30 46.26
CA LEU A 19 -35.02 -9.81 44.88
C LEU A 19 -35.73 -8.89 43.87
N THR A 20 -36.02 -7.64 44.26
CA THR A 20 -36.28 -6.64 43.21
C THR A 20 -34.94 -6.15 42.70
N SER A 21 -34.38 -6.86 41.74
CA SER A 21 -33.30 -6.39 40.89
C SER A 21 -33.75 -5.07 40.24
N CYS A 22 -33.04 -3.99 40.52
CA CYS A 22 -33.22 -2.74 39.81
C CYS A 22 -32.68 -2.94 38.39
N GLU A 23 -33.47 -3.52 37.50
CA GLU A 23 -33.17 -3.52 36.06
C GLU A 23 -33.08 -2.07 35.51
N ASP A 24 -33.89 -1.15 36.06
CA ASP A 24 -33.94 0.26 35.65
C ASP A 24 -32.71 1.11 36.05
N ARG A 25 -31.76 0.59 36.83
CA ARG A 25 -30.52 1.32 37.19
C ARG A 25 -29.29 0.92 36.38
N LEU A 26 -29.41 -0.06 35.51
CA LEU A 26 -28.34 -0.48 34.59
C LEU A 26 -28.46 0.15 33.20
N ASP A 27 -29.59 0.77 32.87
CA ASP A 27 -29.72 1.68 31.74
C ASP A 27 -29.17 3.05 32.11
N ILE A 28 -27.85 3.15 32.17
CA ILE A 28 -27.17 4.44 32.14
C ILE A 28 -27.16 4.83 30.69
N ASP A 29 -27.94 5.84 30.32
CA ASP A 29 -27.76 6.51 29.02
C ASP A 29 -26.28 6.86 28.86
N GLU A 30 -25.61 6.31 27.87
CA GLU A 30 -24.21 6.64 27.52
C GLU A 30 -24.16 8.12 27.14
N HIS A 31 -23.87 8.98 28.10
CA HIS A 31 -23.71 10.41 27.85
C HIS A 31 -22.42 10.65 27.06
N GLY A 32 -22.54 11.16 25.83
CA GLY A 32 -21.43 11.57 24.99
C GLY A 32 -21.09 10.61 23.84
N VAL A 33 -21.85 9.53 23.66
CA VAL A 33 -21.77 8.65 22.48
C VAL A 33 -23.13 8.69 21.78
N SER A 34 -23.17 9.08 20.53
CA SER A 34 -24.38 8.94 19.71
C SER A 34 -24.62 7.46 19.44
N PRO A 35 -25.80 6.90 19.79
CA PRO A 35 -26.12 5.50 19.46
C PRO A 35 -25.97 5.28 17.94
N ILE A 36 -25.47 4.12 17.53
CA ILE A 36 -25.34 3.76 16.08
C ILE A 36 -26.67 3.97 15.36
N SER A 37 -27.79 3.76 16.02
CA SER A 37 -29.14 3.93 15.44
C SER A 37 -29.53 5.38 15.13
N THR A 38 -28.85 6.37 15.69
CA THR A 38 -29.10 7.81 15.49
C THR A 38 -27.98 8.52 14.74
N PHE A 39 -26.80 7.93 14.64
CA PHE A 39 -25.71 8.36 13.78
C PHE A 39 -25.89 7.78 12.36
N TYR A 40 -25.32 8.36 11.34
CA TYR A 40 -25.44 8.00 9.91
C TYR A 40 -26.77 8.40 9.24
N THR A 41 -27.49 9.35 9.82
CA THR A 41 -28.80 9.79 9.34
C THR A 41 -28.75 11.10 8.54
N THR A 42 -27.65 11.83 8.59
CA THR A 42 -27.45 13.12 7.88
C THR A 42 -26.29 13.04 6.89
N ASP A 43 -26.27 13.97 5.94
CA ASP A 43 -25.17 14.12 4.98
C ASP A 43 -23.81 14.36 5.66
N SER A 44 -23.80 15.16 6.75
CA SER A 44 -22.58 15.43 7.52
C SER A 44 -22.03 14.17 8.18
N GLU A 45 -22.90 13.40 8.85
CA GLU A 45 -22.52 12.15 9.50
C GLU A 45 -22.03 11.10 8.49
N ALA A 46 -22.63 11.04 7.31
CA ALA A 46 -22.16 10.16 6.24
C ALA A 46 -20.79 10.58 5.72
N ASP A 47 -20.54 11.89 5.58
CA ASP A 47 -19.24 12.42 5.13
C ASP A 47 -18.15 12.24 6.22
N GLU A 48 -18.49 12.40 7.49
CA GLU A 48 -17.61 12.09 8.62
C GLU A 48 -17.26 10.60 8.69
N ALA A 49 -18.25 9.73 8.51
CA ALA A 49 -18.06 8.30 8.52
C ALA A 49 -17.13 7.81 7.42
N ILE A 50 -17.32 8.28 6.18
CA ILE A 50 -16.42 7.91 5.09
C ILE A 50 -15.03 8.56 5.25
N THR A 51 -14.93 9.74 5.82
CA THR A 51 -13.64 10.37 6.15
C THR A 51 -12.84 9.54 7.15
N ALA A 52 -13.50 8.88 8.10
CA ALA A 52 -12.86 7.93 9.00
C ALA A 52 -12.29 6.71 8.24
N VAL A 53 -12.94 6.24 7.18
CA VAL A 53 -12.41 5.17 6.31
C VAL A 53 -11.15 5.63 5.58
N TYR A 54 -11.13 6.84 5.01
CA TYR A 54 -9.92 7.43 4.42
C TYR A 54 -8.77 7.53 5.42
N SER A 55 -9.06 7.94 6.66
CA SER A 55 -8.05 8.01 7.72
C SER A 55 -7.46 6.64 8.05
N LYS A 56 -8.30 5.59 8.16
CA LYS A 56 -7.80 4.22 8.38
C LYS A 56 -7.00 3.71 7.18
N TRP A 57 -7.41 4.02 5.95
CA TRP A 57 -6.63 3.66 4.76
C TRP A 57 -5.25 4.34 4.72
N SER A 58 -5.12 5.53 5.27
CA SER A 58 -3.83 6.21 5.40
C SER A 58 -2.79 5.37 6.19
N SER A 59 -3.22 4.60 7.19
CA SER A 59 -2.33 3.74 7.98
C SER A 59 -1.79 2.54 7.19
N VAL A 60 -2.50 2.10 6.15
CA VAL A 60 -2.11 0.97 5.28
C VAL A 60 -0.84 1.29 4.49
N PHE A 61 -0.60 2.57 4.14
CA PHE A 61 0.45 2.93 3.21
C PHE A 61 1.86 2.54 3.68
N SER A 62 2.23 2.91 4.90
CA SER A 62 3.61 2.70 5.40
C SER A 62 4.02 1.21 5.45
N PRO A 63 3.25 0.30 6.09
CA PRO A 63 3.59 -1.11 6.09
C PRO A 63 3.48 -1.75 4.69
N LEU A 64 2.53 -1.33 3.85
CA LEU A 64 2.41 -1.81 2.47
C LEU A 64 3.62 -1.40 1.63
N HIS A 65 4.03 -0.13 1.72
CA HIS A 65 5.21 0.41 1.02
C HIS A 65 6.49 -0.34 1.42
N ALA A 66 6.73 -0.52 2.72
CA ALA A 66 7.89 -1.26 3.20
C ALA A 66 7.89 -2.70 2.69
N MET A 67 6.75 -3.38 2.81
CA MET A 67 6.64 -4.79 2.50
C MET A 67 6.78 -5.08 1.01
N THR A 68 5.97 -4.43 0.17
CA THR A 68 5.96 -4.74 -1.27
C THR A 68 7.23 -4.30 -2.00
N ASN A 69 7.88 -3.24 -1.53
CA ASN A 69 9.13 -2.78 -2.12
C ASN A 69 10.34 -3.60 -1.67
N LEU A 70 10.46 -3.94 -0.37
CA LEU A 70 11.60 -4.71 0.13
C LEU A 70 11.53 -6.20 -0.23
N LEU A 71 10.36 -6.77 -0.38
CA LEU A 71 10.18 -8.14 -0.89
C LEU A 71 10.47 -8.25 -2.40
N SER A 72 10.60 -7.12 -3.12
CA SER A 72 10.94 -7.09 -4.54
C SER A 72 12.46 -7.10 -4.79
N ASP A 73 12.86 -7.06 -6.06
CA ASP A 73 14.24 -6.93 -6.51
C ASP A 73 14.69 -5.47 -6.71
N GLU A 74 13.91 -4.50 -6.20
CA GLU A 74 14.16 -3.08 -6.47
C GLU A 74 15.03 -2.41 -5.39
N TYR A 75 14.96 -2.88 -4.12
CA TYR A 75 15.64 -2.26 -3.01
C TYR A 75 16.47 -3.22 -2.16
N TRP A 76 17.56 -2.68 -1.63
CA TRP A 76 18.21 -3.09 -0.40
C TRP A 76 17.54 -2.44 0.80
N SER A 77 17.64 -3.05 1.99
CA SER A 77 17.01 -2.51 3.20
C SER A 77 17.56 -1.15 3.62
N GLY A 78 18.87 -0.98 3.67
CA GLY A 78 19.52 0.26 4.08
C GLY A 78 19.52 0.51 5.58
N GLY A 79 19.60 1.79 5.97
CA GLY A 79 19.63 2.21 7.37
C GLY A 79 21.04 2.50 7.90
N GLY A 80 21.22 2.42 9.24
CA GLY A 80 22.51 2.67 9.92
C GLY A 80 23.50 1.52 9.78
N ASN A 81 23.00 0.30 9.74
CA ASN A 81 23.70 -0.95 9.46
C ASN A 81 22.70 -1.97 8.89
N HIS A 82 23.16 -3.12 8.44
CA HIS A 82 22.32 -4.15 7.81
C HIS A 82 21.11 -4.58 8.69
N TYR A 83 21.27 -4.61 9.99
CA TYR A 83 20.25 -5.06 10.94
C TYR A 83 19.37 -3.94 11.51
N ASP A 84 19.54 -2.70 11.02
CA ASP A 84 18.78 -1.55 11.50
C ASP A 84 17.30 -1.68 11.14
N GLY A 85 16.41 -1.29 12.09
CA GLY A 85 14.97 -1.22 11.89
C GLY A 85 14.27 -2.54 11.54
N ASN A 86 14.97 -3.68 11.55
CA ASN A 86 14.46 -4.99 11.14
C ASN A 86 14.02 -5.11 9.68
N TYR A 87 14.18 -4.09 8.84
CA TYR A 87 13.77 -4.11 7.42
C TYR A 87 14.56 -5.13 6.59
N TYR A 88 15.79 -5.46 7.00
CA TYR A 88 16.58 -6.54 6.38
C TYR A 88 15.82 -7.87 6.35
N ARG A 89 14.98 -8.15 7.35
CA ARG A 89 14.21 -9.40 7.40
C ARG A 89 13.27 -9.57 6.21
N LEU A 90 12.68 -8.47 5.72
CA LEU A 90 11.90 -8.49 4.46
C LEU A 90 12.83 -8.66 3.27
N ALA A 91 13.89 -7.84 3.19
CA ALA A 91 14.82 -7.86 2.06
C ALA A 91 15.54 -9.23 1.91
N ASP A 92 15.82 -9.92 3.01
CA ASP A 92 16.53 -11.21 3.05
C ASP A 92 15.61 -12.42 3.11
N TYR A 93 14.29 -12.22 3.19
CA TYR A 93 13.29 -13.30 3.36
C TYR A 93 13.47 -14.12 4.66
N THR A 94 13.92 -13.45 5.74
CA THR A 94 14.12 -14.07 7.07
C THR A 94 13.04 -13.70 8.09
N PHE A 95 11.96 -13.04 7.65
CA PHE A 95 10.80 -12.74 8.49
C PHE A 95 9.99 -14.02 8.81
N ASP A 96 9.18 -13.96 9.86
CA ASP A 96 8.38 -15.06 10.38
C ASP A 96 6.94 -14.61 10.70
N THR A 97 6.17 -15.50 11.33
CA THR A 97 4.76 -15.28 11.68
C THR A 97 4.54 -14.19 12.73
N ASP A 98 5.59 -13.79 13.45
CA ASP A 98 5.55 -12.74 14.48
C ASP A 98 6.08 -11.39 13.98
N TYR A 99 6.37 -11.27 12.69
CA TYR A 99 6.95 -10.06 12.13
C TYR A 99 5.95 -8.91 12.16
N ALA A 100 6.28 -7.86 12.92
CA ALA A 100 5.36 -6.76 13.24
C ALA A 100 4.77 -6.05 12.00
N THR A 101 5.57 -5.82 10.94
CA THR A 101 5.05 -5.14 9.73
C THR A 101 3.98 -5.96 9.02
N VAL A 102 4.10 -7.30 9.01
CA VAL A 102 3.07 -8.22 8.45
C VAL A 102 1.79 -8.11 9.27
N SER A 103 1.92 -8.18 10.61
CA SER A 103 0.77 -8.09 11.53
C SER A 103 0.08 -6.73 11.44
N THR A 104 0.84 -5.64 11.37
CA THR A 104 0.30 -4.28 11.25
C THR A 104 -0.50 -4.12 9.96
N LEU A 105 0.07 -4.51 8.80
CA LEU A 105 -0.65 -4.40 7.54
C LEU A 105 -1.93 -5.24 7.51
N TYR A 106 -1.86 -6.47 8.03
CA TYR A 106 -3.02 -7.36 8.12
C TYR A 106 -4.15 -6.72 8.92
N GLN A 107 -3.83 -6.22 10.12
CA GLN A 107 -4.78 -5.55 11.01
C GLN A 107 -5.34 -4.26 10.41
N ASP A 108 -4.50 -3.44 9.79
CA ASP A 108 -4.94 -2.19 9.16
C ASP A 108 -5.92 -2.44 8.01
N LEU A 109 -5.69 -3.47 7.18
CA LEU A 109 -6.63 -3.86 6.11
C LEU A 109 -8.00 -4.28 6.69
N TYR A 110 -8.04 -5.06 7.78
CA TYR A 110 -9.29 -5.43 8.43
C TYR A 110 -9.95 -4.25 9.15
N ASN A 111 -9.18 -3.30 9.69
CA ASN A 111 -9.72 -2.06 10.24
C ASN A 111 -10.45 -1.22 9.18
N VAL A 112 -9.92 -1.18 7.96
CA VAL A 112 -10.59 -0.53 6.82
C VAL A 112 -11.85 -1.28 6.42
N ILE A 113 -11.80 -2.63 6.36
CA ILE A 113 -12.98 -3.46 6.05
C ILE A 113 -14.09 -3.21 7.08
N TYR A 114 -13.75 -3.23 8.37
CA TYR A 114 -14.71 -2.96 9.43
C TYR A 114 -15.36 -1.58 9.27
N ALA A 115 -14.57 -0.52 9.13
CA ALA A 115 -15.09 0.83 8.95
C ALA A 115 -15.94 0.96 7.67
N SER A 116 -15.56 0.28 6.59
CA SER A 116 -16.33 0.24 5.35
C SER A 116 -17.67 -0.47 5.53
N ASN A 117 -17.69 -1.63 6.23
CA ASN A 117 -18.91 -2.35 6.54
C ASN A 117 -19.88 -1.48 7.36
N VAL A 118 -19.37 -0.77 8.37
CA VAL A 118 -20.19 0.15 9.17
C VAL A 118 -20.85 1.23 8.29
N VAL A 119 -20.12 1.84 7.35
CA VAL A 119 -20.69 2.82 6.42
C VAL A 119 -21.75 2.17 5.50
N ILE A 120 -21.42 1.03 4.89
CA ILE A 120 -22.30 0.34 3.93
C ILE A 120 -23.62 -0.09 4.59
N GLU A 121 -23.59 -0.52 5.84
CA GLU A 121 -24.76 -1.04 6.55
C GLU A 121 -25.63 0.05 7.18
N ASN A 122 -25.05 1.17 7.62
CA ASN A 122 -25.76 2.13 8.45
C ASN A 122 -26.07 3.44 7.75
N VAL A 123 -25.29 3.87 6.74
CA VAL A 123 -25.62 5.07 5.97
C VAL A 123 -26.82 4.80 5.06
N LYS A 124 -27.85 5.62 5.18
CA LYS A 124 -29.05 5.50 4.35
C LYS A 124 -28.80 6.06 2.94
N SER A 125 -29.40 5.43 1.94
CA SER A 125 -29.28 5.86 0.52
C SER A 125 -30.31 6.93 0.18
N GLU A 126 -30.32 8.06 0.88
CA GLU A 126 -31.35 9.11 0.76
C GLU A 126 -30.87 10.38 0.05
N SER A 127 -29.54 10.56 -0.09
CA SER A 127 -28.94 11.73 -0.76
C SER A 127 -27.76 11.34 -1.65
N SER A 128 -27.29 12.27 -2.49
CA SER A 128 -26.10 12.10 -3.31
C SER A 128 -24.81 11.98 -2.47
N ILE A 129 -24.73 12.64 -1.32
CA ILE A 129 -23.58 12.57 -0.40
C ILE A 129 -23.55 11.20 0.28
N MET A 130 -24.69 10.72 0.77
CA MET A 130 -24.83 9.39 1.37
C MET A 130 -24.50 8.28 0.37
N ASN A 131 -25.03 8.38 -0.86
CA ASN A 131 -24.76 7.41 -1.93
C ASN A 131 -23.29 7.38 -2.31
N ARG A 132 -22.61 8.56 -2.35
CA ARG A 132 -21.18 8.63 -2.57
C ARG A 132 -20.41 7.97 -1.43
N ALA A 133 -20.76 8.21 -0.18
CA ALA A 133 -20.09 7.60 0.98
C ALA A 133 -20.18 6.07 0.93
N ILE A 134 -21.35 5.51 0.59
CA ILE A 134 -21.54 4.06 0.43
C ILE A 134 -20.67 3.53 -0.73
N ALA A 135 -20.65 4.21 -1.88
CA ALA A 135 -19.87 3.79 -3.03
C ALA A 135 -18.36 3.83 -2.75
N GLU A 136 -17.86 4.89 -2.11
CA GLU A 136 -16.46 5.00 -1.69
C GLU A 136 -16.09 3.90 -0.67
N ALA A 137 -16.96 3.60 0.30
CA ALA A 137 -16.75 2.53 1.28
C ALA A 137 -16.62 1.15 0.61
N LYS A 138 -17.44 0.86 -0.41
CA LYS A 138 -17.31 -0.37 -1.21
C LYS A 138 -15.96 -0.44 -1.91
N VAL A 139 -15.48 0.67 -2.50
CA VAL A 139 -14.15 0.69 -3.13
C VAL A 139 -13.04 0.44 -2.09
N PHE A 140 -13.10 1.03 -0.90
CA PHE A 140 -12.13 0.77 0.16
C PHE A 140 -12.15 -0.69 0.64
N ARG A 141 -13.34 -1.28 0.78
CA ARG A 141 -13.47 -2.70 1.12
C ARG A 141 -12.86 -3.59 0.03
N ALA A 142 -13.12 -3.29 -1.23
CA ALA A 142 -12.53 -3.98 -2.36
C ALA A 142 -11.00 -3.83 -2.41
N MET A 143 -10.46 -2.62 -2.14
CA MET A 143 -9.00 -2.39 -2.04
C MET A 143 -8.36 -3.26 -0.97
N SER A 144 -8.97 -3.30 0.22
CA SER A 144 -8.47 -4.09 1.35
C SER A 144 -8.49 -5.58 1.01
N ASN A 145 -9.61 -6.08 0.48
CA ASN A 145 -9.72 -7.47 0.06
C ASN A 145 -8.77 -7.82 -1.09
N PHE A 146 -8.48 -6.90 -2.02
CA PHE A 146 -7.49 -7.10 -3.08
C PHE A 146 -6.09 -7.36 -2.51
N TYR A 147 -5.64 -6.57 -1.53
CA TYR A 147 -4.35 -6.81 -0.88
C TYR A 147 -4.36 -8.06 -0.01
N LEU A 148 -5.46 -8.38 0.69
CA LEU A 148 -5.61 -9.63 1.41
C LEU A 148 -5.54 -10.85 0.47
N ALA A 149 -6.24 -10.82 -0.65
CA ALA A 149 -6.24 -11.88 -1.66
C ALA A 149 -4.84 -12.10 -2.26
N THR A 150 -4.14 -11.01 -2.60
CA THR A 150 -2.87 -11.08 -3.32
C THR A 150 -1.66 -11.32 -2.43
N LEU A 151 -1.74 -10.98 -1.14
CA LEU A 151 -0.64 -11.13 -0.19
C LEU A 151 -0.83 -12.32 0.77
N TRP A 152 -2.07 -12.66 1.17
CA TRP A 152 -2.35 -13.77 2.10
C TRP A 152 -3.21 -14.89 1.50
N GLY A 153 -3.73 -14.71 0.29
CA GLY A 153 -4.52 -15.73 -0.41
C GLY A 153 -5.95 -15.84 0.12
N THR A 154 -6.16 -16.64 1.15
CA THR A 154 -7.49 -17.00 1.66
C THR A 154 -7.72 -16.68 3.13
N PRO A 155 -7.39 -15.46 3.62
CA PRO A 155 -7.73 -15.07 4.99
C PRO A 155 -9.27 -14.98 5.15
N PRO A 156 -9.82 -14.80 6.37
CA PRO A 156 -11.26 -14.67 6.57
C PRO A 156 -11.90 -13.60 5.69
N LEU A 157 -13.03 -13.92 5.07
CA LEU A 157 -13.81 -12.98 4.27
C LEU A 157 -14.88 -12.32 5.15
N VAL A 158 -14.76 -11.00 5.35
CA VAL A 158 -15.67 -10.23 6.20
C VAL A 158 -16.40 -9.19 5.36
N ASP A 159 -17.66 -9.45 5.01
CA ASP A 159 -18.48 -8.62 4.14
C ASP A 159 -19.56 -7.81 4.87
N HIS A 160 -19.63 -7.95 6.20
CA HIS A 160 -20.56 -7.26 7.09
C HIS A 160 -19.94 -6.99 8.47
N THR A 161 -20.63 -6.21 9.31
CA THR A 161 -20.21 -5.99 10.71
C THR A 161 -20.48 -7.24 11.53
N LEU A 162 -19.40 -7.91 12.00
CA LEU A 162 -19.50 -9.17 12.74
C LEU A 162 -20.23 -9.01 14.08
N LYS A 163 -21.09 -9.97 14.38
CA LYS A 163 -21.83 -10.08 15.65
C LYS A 163 -21.17 -11.10 16.59
N ALA A 164 -21.60 -11.12 17.83
CA ALA A 164 -21.19 -12.14 18.78
C ALA A 164 -21.45 -13.54 18.21
N GLY A 165 -20.42 -14.40 18.22
CA GLY A 165 -20.44 -15.73 17.60
C GLY A 165 -19.89 -15.83 16.18
N GLU A 166 -19.66 -14.70 15.49
CA GLU A 166 -19.10 -14.67 14.13
C GLU A 166 -17.60 -14.33 14.09
N TYR A 167 -16.97 -14.03 15.23
CA TYR A 167 -15.58 -13.56 15.29
C TYR A 167 -14.54 -14.63 14.94
N SER A 168 -14.87 -15.92 15.00
CA SER A 168 -13.95 -17.02 14.72
C SER A 168 -14.17 -17.63 13.34
N GLN A 169 -14.08 -16.81 12.28
CA GLN A 169 -14.20 -17.28 10.90
C GLN A 169 -12.93 -18.00 10.46
N GLY A 170 -13.06 -19.08 9.68
CA GLY A 170 -11.94 -19.76 9.05
C GLY A 170 -11.46 -19.06 7.78
N ASN A 171 -10.47 -19.66 7.14
CA ASN A 171 -10.00 -19.22 5.82
C ASN A 171 -11.17 -19.27 4.81
N CYS A 172 -11.25 -18.25 3.96
CA CYS A 172 -12.31 -18.20 2.93
C CYS A 172 -11.97 -19.04 1.69
N ASP A 173 -12.94 -19.18 0.82
CA ASP A 173 -12.71 -19.60 -0.57
C ASP A 173 -12.14 -18.42 -1.37
N GLN A 174 -11.05 -18.66 -2.12
CA GLN A 174 -10.42 -17.63 -2.95
C GLN A 174 -11.37 -17.06 -4.00
N ALA A 175 -12.22 -17.88 -4.60
CA ALA A 175 -13.20 -17.43 -5.56
C ALA A 175 -14.26 -16.49 -4.92
N ALA A 176 -14.65 -16.75 -3.66
CA ALA A 176 -15.55 -15.87 -2.93
C ALA A 176 -14.91 -14.51 -2.63
N MET A 177 -13.60 -14.48 -2.32
CA MET A 177 -12.86 -13.23 -2.11
C MET A 177 -12.85 -12.38 -3.38
N TRP A 178 -12.50 -12.95 -4.54
CA TRP A 178 -12.53 -12.23 -5.82
C TRP A 178 -13.94 -11.79 -6.20
N ALA A 179 -14.94 -12.63 -5.99
CA ALA A 179 -16.34 -12.28 -6.26
C ALA A 179 -16.82 -11.07 -5.43
N LEU A 180 -16.40 -10.94 -4.17
CA LEU A 180 -16.73 -9.76 -3.35
C LEU A 180 -16.00 -8.51 -3.88
N ILE A 181 -14.73 -8.60 -4.26
CA ILE A 181 -13.97 -7.48 -4.85
C ILE A 181 -14.67 -6.97 -6.11
N GLU A 182 -15.00 -7.87 -7.04
CA GLU A 182 -15.69 -7.52 -8.29
C GLU A 182 -17.07 -6.92 -8.03
N LYS A 183 -17.84 -7.51 -7.12
CA LYS A 183 -19.18 -7.04 -6.75
C LYS A 183 -19.11 -5.62 -6.21
N ASP A 184 -18.27 -5.36 -5.22
CA ASP A 184 -18.14 -4.04 -4.59
C ASP A 184 -17.75 -2.97 -5.61
N LEU A 185 -16.77 -3.26 -6.48
CA LEU A 185 -16.33 -2.32 -7.51
C LEU A 185 -17.41 -2.10 -8.58
N THR A 186 -18.04 -3.16 -9.04
CA THR A 186 -19.11 -3.06 -10.05
C THR A 186 -20.31 -2.29 -9.52
N GLU A 187 -20.75 -2.54 -8.30
CA GLU A 187 -21.83 -1.83 -7.65
C GLU A 187 -21.48 -0.35 -7.41
N ALA A 188 -20.26 -0.05 -6.95
CA ALA A 188 -19.80 1.32 -6.77
C ALA A 188 -19.77 2.11 -8.10
N ILE A 189 -19.25 1.50 -9.17
CA ILE A 189 -19.18 2.11 -10.52
C ILE A 189 -20.59 2.34 -11.08
N SER A 190 -21.45 1.33 -11.01
CA SER A 190 -22.82 1.38 -11.59
C SER A 190 -23.76 2.28 -10.82
N SER A 191 -23.50 2.57 -9.55
CA SER A 191 -24.32 3.49 -8.74
C SER A 191 -24.36 4.90 -9.31
N GLY A 192 -23.34 5.31 -10.08
CA GLY A 192 -23.18 6.68 -10.57
C GLY A 192 -22.87 7.71 -9.47
N ALA A 193 -22.62 7.27 -8.24
CA ALA A 193 -22.42 8.16 -7.09
C ALA A 193 -20.95 8.58 -6.87
N LEU A 194 -19.99 7.83 -7.44
CA LEU A 194 -18.56 8.18 -7.33
C LEU A 194 -18.24 9.49 -8.05
N THR A 195 -17.32 10.24 -7.48
CA THR A 195 -16.83 11.48 -8.08
C THR A 195 -16.26 11.22 -9.48
N GLU A 196 -16.56 12.11 -10.42
CA GLU A 196 -15.91 12.15 -11.74
C GLU A 196 -15.24 13.51 -11.94
N LYS A 197 -13.98 13.51 -12.40
CA LYS A 197 -13.30 14.75 -12.77
C LYS A 197 -13.96 15.39 -13.98
N SER A 198 -14.06 16.72 -14.01
CA SER A 198 -14.53 17.45 -15.20
C SER A 198 -13.48 17.45 -16.31
N SER A 199 -12.19 17.51 -15.93
CA SER A 199 -11.04 17.52 -16.83
C SER A 199 -9.82 16.83 -16.22
N ALA A 200 -8.81 16.53 -17.03
CA ALA A 200 -7.56 15.94 -16.56
C ALA A 200 -6.79 16.84 -15.56
N THR A 201 -6.96 18.15 -15.65
CA THR A 201 -6.28 19.12 -14.76
C THR A 201 -7.00 19.39 -13.45
N GLU A 202 -8.24 18.93 -13.29
CA GLU A 202 -8.96 19.04 -12.04
C GLU A 202 -8.30 18.17 -10.97
N LYS A 203 -8.07 18.75 -9.79
CA LYS A 203 -7.58 18.01 -8.63
C LYS A 203 -8.74 17.42 -7.84
N THR A 204 -8.62 16.18 -7.45
CA THR A 204 -9.58 15.54 -6.55
C THR A 204 -8.83 14.75 -5.48
N TYR A 205 -9.40 14.76 -4.28
CA TYR A 205 -8.87 14.03 -3.12
C TYR A 205 -9.77 12.86 -2.73
N ARG A 206 -10.81 12.60 -3.53
CA ARG A 206 -11.75 11.51 -3.32
C ARG A 206 -11.56 10.40 -4.35
N ILE A 207 -11.99 9.21 -4.01
CA ILE A 207 -12.09 8.09 -4.95
C ILE A 207 -12.97 8.51 -6.13
N THR A 208 -12.41 8.32 -7.33
CA THR A 208 -13.14 8.59 -8.58
C THR A 208 -13.67 7.30 -9.19
N LYS A 209 -14.67 7.43 -10.05
CA LYS A 209 -15.16 6.31 -10.86
C LYS A 209 -14.04 5.66 -11.68
N GLN A 210 -13.17 6.48 -12.26
CA GLN A 210 -12.03 5.99 -13.04
C GLN A 210 -11.02 5.21 -12.20
N TYR A 211 -10.81 5.61 -10.94
CA TYR A 211 -9.99 4.82 -10.03
C TYR A 211 -10.64 3.47 -9.71
N ALA A 212 -11.95 3.44 -9.43
CA ALA A 212 -12.67 2.19 -9.19
C ALA A 212 -12.63 1.26 -10.42
N GLN A 213 -12.77 1.82 -11.64
CA GLN A 213 -12.61 1.08 -12.90
C GLN A 213 -11.17 0.56 -13.07
N ALA A 214 -10.15 1.35 -12.76
CA ALA A 214 -8.75 0.94 -12.84
C ALA A 214 -8.44 -0.21 -11.87
N LEU A 215 -8.98 -0.14 -10.65
CA LEU A 215 -8.83 -1.20 -9.66
C LEU A 215 -9.56 -2.49 -10.07
N LEU A 216 -10.75 -2.37 -10.65
CA LEU A 216 -11.48 -3.52 -11.21
C LEU A 216 -10.70 -4.16 -12.36
N GLY A 217 -10.13 -3.35 -13.25
CA GLY A 217 -9.26 -3.85 -14.32
C GLY A 217 -8.00 -4.52 -13.79
N LYS A 218 -7.39 -3.98 -12.73
CA LYS A 218 -6.26 -4.61 -12.04
C LYS A 218 -6.67 -5.96 -11.43
N ALA A 219 -7.83 -6.06 -10.77
CA ALA A 219 -8.36 -7.31 -10.25
C ALA A 219 -8.55 -8.35 -11.37
N TYR A 220 -9.16 -7.96 -12.49
CA TYR A 220 -9.31 -8.84 -13.65
C TYR A 220 -7.98 -9.33 -14.24
N VAL A 221 -6.94 -8.49 -14.27
CA VAL A 221 -5.58 -8.92 -14.69
C VAL A 221 -5.03 -9.99 -13.74
N PHE A 222 -5.21 -9.83 -12.42
CA PHE A 222 -4.77 -10.82 -11.44
C PHE A 222 -5.53 -12.14 -11.55
N GLU A 223 -6.81 -12.09 -11.92
CA GLU A 223 -7.64 -13.26 -12.18
C GLU A 223 -7.49 -13.82 -13.60
N LYS A 224 -6.68 -13.20 -14.46
CA LYS A 224 -6.51 -13.56 -15.88
C LYS A 224 -7.80 -13.46 -16.70
N LYS A 225 -8.72 -12.60 -16.29
CA LYS A 225 -9.94 -12.24 -17.03
C LYS A 225 -9.61 -11.17 -18.08
N TRP A 226 -8.81 -11.54 -19.07
CA TRP A 226 -8.12 -10.60 -19.96
C TRP A 226 -9.07 -9.68 -20.73
N SER A 227 -10.12 -10.22 -21.32
CA SER A 227 -11.09 -9.45 -22.11
C SER A 227 -11.86 -8.44 -21.25
N ASP A 228 -12.21 -8.82 -20.02
CA ASP A 228 -12.90 -7.93 -19.07
C ASP A 228 -11.96 -6.82 -18.61
N ALA A 229 -10.70 -7.17 -18.34
CA ALA A 229 -9.64 -6.21 -17.99
C ALA A 229 -9.47 -5.16 -19.11
N VAL A 230 -9.31 -5.60 -20.37
CA VAL A 230 -9.21 -4.68 -21.52
C VAL A 230 -10.41 -3.75 -21.56
N THR A 231 -11.62 -4.29 -21.42
CA THR A 231 -12.86 -3.51 -21.55
C THR A 231 -12.92 -2.39 -20.51
N VAL A 232 -12.64 -2.67 -19.25
CA VAL A 232 -12.76 -1.67 -18.20
C VAL A 232 -11.58 -0.69 -18.16
N LEU A 233 -10.34 -1.16 -18.46
CA LEU A 233 -9.17 -0.28 -18.53
C LEU A 233 -9.24 0.68 -19.71
N ASP A 234 -9.79 0.25 -20.85
CA ASP A 234 -10.06 1.11 -22.00
C ASP A 234 -11.02 2.25 -21.67
N GLN A 235 -12.02 1.99 -20.82
CA GLN A 235 -12.93 3.05 -20.36
C GLN A 235 -12.18 4.14 -19.59
N VAL A 236 -11.22 3.77 -18.75
CA VAL A 236 -10.36 4.74 -18.04
C VAL A 236 -9.52 5.55 -19.01
N ILE A 237 -8.80 4.86 -19.91
CA ILE A 237 -7.91 5.49 -20.90
C ILE A 237 -8.69 6.43 -21.83
N SER A 238 -9.81 5.98 -22.38
CA SER A 238 -10.63 6.74 -23.31
C SER A 238 -11.47 7.84 -22.68
N SER A 239 -11.60 7.86 -21.36
CA SER A 239 -12.38 8.88 -20.64
C SER A 239 -11.86 10.31 -20.86
N GLY A 240 -10.56 10.47 -21.15
CA GLY A 240 -9.90 11.77 -21.21
C GLY A 240 -9.81 12.52 -19.88
N LYS A 241 -10.22 11.87 -18.77
CA LYS A 241 -10.22 12.46 -17.42
C LYS A 241 -8.85 12.41 -16.75
N TYR A 242 -7.93 11.65 -17.33
CA TYR A 242 -6.53 11.55 -16.90
C TYR A 242 -5.64 11.57 -18.13
N THR A 243 -4.43 12.10 -17.98
CA THR A 243 -3.38 12.11 -19.02
C THR A 243 -2.04 11.84 -18.37
N LEU A 244 -1.07 11.31 -19.12
CA LEU A 244 0.28 11.15 -18.59
C LEU A 244 0.85 12.51 -18.19
N TYR A 245 1.50 12.56 -17.05
CA TYR A 245 2.20 13.75 -16.57
C TYR A 245 3.55 13.86 -17.27
N ASN A 246 3.72 14.94 -18.03
CA ASN A 246 4.90 15.11 -18.89
C ASN A 246 6.20 15.32 -18.11
N ASP A 247 6.11 15.95 -16.93
CA ASP A 247 7.28 16.18 -16.08
C ASP A 247 7.55 14.95 -15.18
N TYR A 248 8.16 13.92 -15.78
CA TYR A 248 8.53 12.72 -15.03
C TYR A 248 9.47 13.01 -13.86
N SER A 249 10.28 14.07 -13.93
CA SER A 249 11.21 14.44 -12.86
C SER A 249 10.52 14.73 -11.54
N ASN A 250 9.25 15.13 -11.58
CA ASN A 250 8.41 15.41 -10.41
C ASN A 250 7.31 14.37 -10.19
N ILE A 251 7.33 13.24 -10.92
CA ILE A 251 6.24 12.26 -10.88
C ILE A 251 5.89 11.79 -9.47
N ASN A 252 6.87 11.68 -8.59
CA ASN A 252 6.69 11.18 -7.23
C ASN A 252 7.24 12.12 -6.13
N THR A 253 7.29 13.42 -6.42
CA THR A 253 7.67 14.48 -5.47
C THR A 253 6.43 15.25 -5.00
N ILE A 254 6.57 16.12 -4.00
CA ILE A 254 5.51 17.03 -3.54
C ILE A 254 5.05 17.95 -4.68
N ALA A 255 5.97 18.43 -5.52
CA ALA A 255 5.63 19.29 -6.66
C ALA A 255 4.71 18.60 -7.69
N GLY A 256 4.74 17.27 -7.76
CA GLY A 256 3.91 16.46 -8.66
C GLY A 256 2.65 15.90 -8.02
N GLU A 257 2.23 16.34 -6.85
CA GLU A 257 1.03 15.82 -6.20
C GLU A 257 -0.26 16.24 -6.89
N CYS A 258 -1.24 15.35 -6.85
CA CYS A 258 -2.54 15.51 -7.51
C CYS A 258 -2.41 15.95 -8.98
N ASN A 259 -1.36 15.48 -9.68
CA ASN A 259 -1.18 15.78 -11.09
C ASN A 259 -2.23 15.07 -11.97
N CYS A 260 -2.21 15.39 -13.27
CA CYS A 260 -3.18 14.86 -14.24
C CYS A 260 -3.11 13.33 -14.46
N GLU A 261 -2.05 12.67 -14.00
CA GLU A 261 -1.87 11.22 -14.12
C GLU A 261 -2.34 10.46 -12.88
N CYS A 262 -2.39 11.11 -11.71
CA CYS A 262 -2.70 10.46 -10.45
C CYS A 262 -4.17 10.08 -10.36
N LEU A 263 -4.46 8.77 -10.25
CA LEU A 263 -5.81 8.26 -10.08
C LEU A 263 -6.27 8.28 -8.63
N PHE A 264 -5.37 7.92 -7.70
CA PHE A 264 -5.66 7.95 -6.27
C PHE A 264 -4.42 8.18 -5.44
N GLU A 265 -4.51 9.16 -4.56
CA GLU A 265 -3.54 9.43 -3.49
C GLU A 265 -4.25 9.95 -2.24
N ILE A 266 -3.73 9.62 -1.08
CA ILE A 266 -4.17 10.19 0.19
C ILE A 266 -3.42 11.50 0.40
N ASN A 267 -4.19 12.58 0.52
CA ASN A 267 -3.65 13.90 0.76
C ASN A 267 -3.10 14.02 2.20
N ARG A 268 -1.88 14.52 2.31
CA ARG A 268 -1.24 14.79 3.60
C ARG A 268 -1.26 16.29 3.87
N PRO A 269 -1.96 16.74 4.92
CA PRO A 269 -2.10 18.17 5.18
C PRO A 269 -0.79 18.81 5.64
N THR A 270 -0.59 20.05 5.25
CA THR A 270 0.44 20.98 5.76
C THR A 270 -0.14 21.80 6.91
N ASP A 271 -0.57 21.18 7.99
CA ASP A 271 -1.04 21.96 9.14
C ASP A 271 0.13 22.35 10.05
N THR A 272 0.64 23.57 9.87
CA THR A 272 1.69 24.13 10.71
C THR A 272 1.19 24.56 12.10
N ALA A 273 -0.12 24.71 12.29
CA ALA A 273 -0.73 25.09 13.57
C ALA A 273 -0.89 23.86 14.50
N ASN A 274 -1.12 22.66 13.93
CA ASN A 274 -1.27 21.42 14.67
C ASN A 274 -0.31 20.33 14.15
N PRO A 275 0.98 20.50 14.34
CA PRO A 275 2.00 19.63 13.75
C PRO A 275 1.90 18.17 14.15
N SER A 276 1.37 17.87 15.34
CA SER A 276 1.17 16.50 15.84
C SER A 276 0.13 15.71 15.04
N LEU A 277 -0.80 16.38 14.34
CA LEU A 277 -1.77 15.72 13.47
C LEU A 277 -1.15 15.23 12.17
N ASN A 278 0.01 15.75 11.82
CA ASN A 278 0.71 15.47 10.56
C ASN A 278 1.94 14.58 10.75
N PHE A 279 2.16 14.03 11.95
CA PHE A 279 3.34 13.23 12.21
C PHE A 279 3.29 11.93 11.40
N ASP A 280 4.19 11.83 10.42
CA ASP A 280 4.41 10.62 9.64
C ASP A 280 5.85 10.58 9.16
N ILE A 281 6.55 9.53 9.51
CA ILE A 281 7.96 9.32 9.19
C ILE A 281 8.19 8.45 7.95
N THR A 282 7.13 8.02 7.26
CA THR A 282 7.23 7.08 6.13
C THR A 282 8.26 7.56 5.10
N TRP A 283 8.16 8.82 4.68
CA TRP A 283 9.04 9.35 3.65
C TRP A 283 10.46 9.68 4.14
N VAL A 284 10.66 9.86 5.45
CA VAL A 284 12.00 10.08 6.02
C VAL A 284 12.80 8.78 6.22
N TYR A 285 12.15 7.63 6.14
CA TYR A 285 12.89 6.36 6.12
C TYR A 285 13.81 6.25 4.89
N GLY A 286 13.36 6.66 3.72
CA GLY A 286 14.17 6.71 2.51
C GLY A 286 15.26 7.79 2.53
N GLY A 287 15.78 8.11 1.36
CA GLY A 287 16.76 9.18 1.16
C GLY A 287 18.17 8.85 1.66
N LEU A 288 18.94 9.89 1.95
CA LEU A 288 20.31 9.74 2.43
C LEU A 288 20.35 9.60 3.96
N ARG A 289 21.20 8.75 4.50
CA ARG A 289 21.47 8.69 5.95
C ARG A 289 22.18 9.98 6.39
N GLY A 290 21.43 10.92 6.95
CA GLY A 290 21.85 12.31 7.13
C GLY A 290 23.20 12.52 7.79
N GLU A 291 23.48 11.80 8.88
CA GLU A 291 24.76 11.89 9.62
C GLU A 291 25.97 11.28 8.90
N LYS A 292 25.74 10.48 7.85
CA LYS A 292 26.80 9.83 7.09
C LYS A 292 27.22 10.61 5.84
N TYR A 293 26.55 11.73 5.53
CA TYR A 293 26.82 12.56 4.36
C TYR A 293 27.16 14.00 4.74
N THR A 294 28.04 14.60 3.96
CA THR A 294 28.23 16.06 3.92
C THR A 294 27.39 16.63 2.78
N TYR A 295 26.82 17.82 3.00
CA TYR A 295 25.94 18.50 2.07
C TYR A 295 26.54 19.85 1.69
N LYS A 296 27.04 19.98 0.46
CA LYS A 296 27.62 21.21 -0.06
C LYS A 296 26.70 21.78 -1.13
N ASN A 297 25.95 22.81 -0.78
CA ASN A 297 24.95 23.41 -1.68
C ASN A 297 23.83 22.44 -2.14
N SER A 298 23.59 21.38 -1.38
CA SER A 298 22.55 20.42 -1.68
C SER A 298 21.17 20.94 -1.28
N THR A 299 20.18 20.68 -2.11
CA THR A 299 18.76 20.89 -1.79
C THR A 299 18.12 19.66 -1.15
N LEU A 300 18.81 18.50 -1.16
CA LEU A 300 18.29 17.27 -0.58
C LEU A 300 18.20 17.37 0.94
N CYS A 301 17.21 16.69 1.50
CA CYS A 301 17.02 16.64 2.93
C CYS A 301 18.14 15.85 3.61
N ASN A 302 18.67 16.37 4.72
CA ASN A 302 19.69 15.75 5.57
C ASN A 302 19.10 15.12 6.84
N ARG A 303 17.78 14.94 6.91
CA ARG A 303 17.06 14.39 8.07
C ARG A 303 16.40 13.05 7.77
N THR A 304 16.94 12.31 6.82
CA THR A 304 16.44 11.02 6.36
C THR A 304 17.30 9.88 6.91
N PHE A 305 16.77 8.66 6.93
CA PHE A 305 17.36 7.52 7.63
C PHE A 305 18.12 6.54 6.72
N GLY A 306 18.06 6.69 5.40
CA GLY A 306 18.87 5.93 4.45
C GLY A 306 18.41 4.49 4.22
N PHE A 307 17.14 4.18 4.47
CA PHE A 307 16.53 2.93 4.01
C PHE A 307 16.15 3.01 2.53
N TYR A 308 15.80 1.88 1.93
CA TYR A 308 15.33 1.77 0.53
C TYR A 308 16.36 2.23 -0.50
N ASN A 309 17.53 1.56 -0.53
CA ASN A 309 18.57 1.86 -1.50
C ASN A 309 18.35 1.03 -2.79
N PRO A 310 18.28 1.65 -3.98
CA PRO A 310 18.09 0.94 -5.23
C PRO A 310 19.15 -0.12 -5.50
N THR A 311 18.73 -1.24 -6.12
CA THR A 311 19.64 -2.31 -6.50
C THR A 311 20.37 -2.00 -7.82
N LYS A 312 21.59 -2.55 -7.96
CA LYS A 312 22.33 -2.53 -9.22
C LYS A 312 21.55 -3.20 -10.35
N SER A 313 20.82 -4.27 -10.05
CA SER A 313 19.99 -4.98 -11.03
C SER A 313 18.94 -4.07 -11.68
N LEU A 314 18.31 -3.19 -10.89
CA LEU A 314 17.36 -2.22 -11.42
C LEU A 314 18.07 -1.14 -12.25
N TYR A 315 19.19 -0.61 -11.74
CA TYR A 315 19.99 0.38 -12.48
C TYR A 315 20.48 -0.19 -13.83
N ASP A 316 21.00 -1.40 -13.86
CA ASP A 316 21.47 -2.06 -15.09
C ASP A 316 20.32 -2.28 -16.09
N ALA A 317 19.10 -2.59 -15.62
CA ALA A 317 17.93 -2.70 -16.49
C ALA A 317 17.57 -1.35 -17.16
N PHE A 318 17.66 -0.25 -16.42
CA PHE A 318 17.51 1.09 -17.00
C PHE A 318 18.59 1.40 -18.03
N VAL A 319 19.86 1.11 -17.72
CA VAL A 319 20.97 1.36 -18.65
C VAL A 319 20.83 0.55 -19.93
N ALA A 320 20.37 -0.70 -19.82
CA ALA A 320 20.13 -1.55 -20.97
C ALA A 320 19.04 -1.01 -21.91
N GLU A 321 18.01 -0.37 -21.35
CA GLU A 321 16.86 0.15 -22.10
C GLU A 321 17.09 1.59 -22.60
N GLU A 322 17.66 2.45 -21.78
CA GLU A 322 17.70 3.90 -21.98
C GLU A 322 19.11 4.46 -22.17
N GLY A 323 20.15 3.63 -21.97
CA GLY A 323 21.52 4.10 -21.84
C GLY A 323 21.80 4.84 -20.53
N GLN A 324 23.05 5.15 -20.24
CA GLN A 324 23.48 5.80 -19.00
C GLN A 324 22.91 7.22 -18.79
N ASN A 325 22.49 7.88 -19.87
CA ASN A 325 21.96 9.24 -19.86
C ASN A 325 20.45 9.29 -20.11
N GLY A 326 19.74 8.15 -19.89
CA GLY A 326 18.29 8.07 -20.05
C GLY A 326 17.57 9.11 -19.19
N TYR A 327 16.59 9.80 -19.77
CA TYR A 327 15.83 10.83 -19.04
C TYR A 327 15.11 10.26 -17.82
N ARG A 328 14.41 9.14 -17.98
CA ARG A 328 13.70 8.48 -16.89
C ARG A 328 14.66 7.92 -15.86
N LEU A 329 15.75 7.23 -16.30
CA LEU A 329 16.80 6.74 -15.41
C LEU A 329 17.33 7.85 -14.51
N HIS A 330 17.76 8.97 -15.09
CA HIS A 330 18.36 10.08 -14.33
C HIS A 330 17.40 10.69 -13.30
N ASN A 331 16.09 10.66 -13.57
CA ASN A 331 15.06 11.15 -12.64
C ASN A 331 14.53 10.06 -11.69
N THR A 332 15.02 8.84 -11.81
CA THR A 332 14.65 7.71 -10.94
C THR A 332 15.79 7.32 -9.99
N ILE A 333 16.99 7.15 -10.52
CA ILE A 333 18.16 6.68 -9.77
C ILE A 333 19.36 7.54 -10.12
N LEU A 334 20.02 8.08 -9.09
CA LEU A 334 21.35 8.67 -9.24
C LEU A 334 22.42 7.70 -8.79
N THR A 335 23.54 7.65 -9.53
CA THR A 335 24.76 7.02 -9.06
C THR A 335 25.41 7.86 -7.96
N TYR A 336 26.28 7.28 -7.13
CA TYR A 336 27.02 8.04 -6.11
C TYR A 336 27.86 9.17 -6.72
N GLN A 337 28.39 8.99 -7.94
CA GLN A 337 29.13 10.05 -8.63
C GLN A 337 28.21 11.22 -9.00
N GLN A 338 27.04 10.94 -9.59
CA GLN A 338 26.02 11.97 -9.90
C GLN A 338 25.51 12.67 -8.62
N LEU A 339 25.31 11.91 -7.53
CA LEU A 339 24.94 12.48 -6.25
C LEU A 339 25.98 13.52 -5.75
N LYS A 340 27.26 13.24 -5.90
CA LYS A 340 28.34 14.18 -5.54
C LYS A 340 28.36 15.40 -6.47
N ASP A 341 28.34 15.18 -7.78
CA ASP A 341 28.60 16.21 -8.77
C ASP A 341 27.38 17.13 -8.95
N GLU A 342 26.18 16.58 -8.92
CA GLU A 342 24.94 17.30 -9.23
C GLU A 342 24.19 17.74 -7.97
N GLN A 343 24.24 16.93 -6.90
CA GLN A 343 23.47 17.19 -5.68
C GLN A 343 24.35 17.65 -4.50
N GLY A 344 25.66 17.72 -4.67
CA GLY A 344 26.59 18.20 -3.65
C GLY A 344 26.60 17.39 -2.36
N ALA A 345 26.19 16.12 -2.40
CA ALA A 345 26.18 15.23 -1.25
C ALA A 345 27.24 14.14 -1.39
N SER A 346 28.10 14.01 -0.38
CA SER A 346 29.19 13.01 -0.38
C SER A 346 29.34 12.34 0.97
N ILE A 347 29.73 11.07 0.98
CA ILE A 347 29.96 10.31 2.21
C ILE A 347 31.08 10.96 3.02
N VAL A 348 30.89 11.10 4.31
CA VAL A 348 31.89 11.62 5.26
C VAL A 348 33.12 10.69 5.24
N SER A 349 34.32 11.28 5.19
CA SER A 349 35.57 10.51 5.17
C SER A 349 35.62 9.49 6.31
N GLY A 350 35.95 8.25 5.99
CA GLY A 350 36.03 7.15 6.96
C GLY A 350 34.68 6.50 7.29
N MET A 351 33.57 7.00 6.75
CA MET A 351 32.27 6.35 6.86
C MET A 351 31.94 5.50 5.62
N ASN A 352 30.91 4.66 5.77
CA ASN A 352 30.36 3.85 4.70
C ASN A 352 28.83 3.76 4.82
N ILE A 353 28.18 3.36 3.73
CA ILE A 353 26.73 3.15 3.67
C ILE A 353 26.47 1.66 3.46
N THR A 354 25.86 1.03 4.43
CA THR A 354 25.46 -0.38 4.37
C THR A 354 24.23 -0.56 3.50
N ASP A 355 24.08 -1.74 2.90
CA ASP A 355 22.99 -2.07 1.97
C ASP A 355 22.85 -1.06 0.82
N ASN A 356 23.99 -0.61 0.27
CA ASN A 356 24.01 0.36 -0.81
C ASN A 356 25.07 -0.03 -1.86
N GLU A 357 24.65 -0.13 -3.11
CA GLU A 357 25.49 -0.43 -4.27
C GLU A 357 25.98 0.82 -5.02
N GLY A 358 25.88 1.98 -4.39
CA GLY A 358 26.24 3.26 -5.01
C GLY A 358 25.09 3.93 -5.75
N TYR A 359 23.85 3.60 -5.39
CA TYR A 359 22.63 4.13 -6.01
C TYR A 359 21.76 4.83 -4.99
N TYR A 360 21.08 5.89 -5.45
CA TYR A 360 20.19 6.72 -4.65
C TYR A 360 18.81 6.83 -5.32
N ASP A 361 17.74 6.61 -4.57
CA ASP A 361 16.36 6.80 -5.04
C ASP A 361 16.06 8.30 -5.19
N PHE A 362 16.15 8.78 -6.42
CA PHE A 362 15.90 10.17 -6.77
C PHE A 362 14.44 10.43 -7.13
N LYS A 363 13.70 9.38 -7.50
CA LYS A 363 12.27 9.47 -7.80
C LYS A 363 11.46 9.89 -6.57
N ASN A 364 11.81 9.35 -5.40
CA ASN A 364 11.14 9.64 -4.13
C ASN A 364 11.84 10.71 -3.28
N ARG A 365 12.78 11.46 -3.86
CA ARG A 365 13.56 12.44 -3.14
C ARG A 365 12.72 13.38 -2.28
N ILE A 366 13.25 13.75 -1.14
CA ILE A 366 12.74 14.76 -0.24
C ILE A 366 13.72 15.94 -0.24
N LEU A 367 13.22 17.15 -0.45
CA LEU A 367 14.01 18.36 -0.38
C LEU A 367 14.01 18.94 1.05
N ALA A 368 15.04 19.69 1.38
CA ALA A 368 15.12 20.36 2.67
C ALA A 368 13.96 21.38 2.87
N SER A 369 13.48 21.95 1.75
CA SER A 369 12.32 22.86 1.74
C SER A 369 10.97 22.16 1.96
N ASP A 370 10.90 20.85 1.80
CA ASP A 370 9.65 20.08 1.92
C ASP A 370 9.22 19.88 3.39
N PHE A 371 10.09 20.21 4.34
CA PHE A 371 9.80 20.01 5.75
C PHE A 371 9.00 21.17 6.35
N CYS A 372 7.81 20.84 6.83
CA CYS A 372 7.02 21.77 7.66
C CYS A 372 7.48 21.76 9.12
N MET A 373 8.03 20.61 9.57
CA MET A 373 8.54 20.33 10.92
C MET A 373 9.66 19.28 10.87
N PRO A 374 10.48 19.12 11.95
CA PRO A 374 11.41 18.00 12.03
C PRO A 374 10.67 16.68 11.81
N TYR A 375 11.12 15.88 10.82
CA TYR A 375 10.60 14.54 10.48
C TYR A 375 9.19 14.50 9.88
N ASN A 376 8.72 15.57 9.23
CA ASN A 376 7.39 15.57 8.64
C ASN A 376 7.33 16.28 7.28
N PRO A 377 7.73 15.65 6.18
CA PRO A 377 7.37 16.11 4.85
C PRO A 377 5.89 15.77 4.58
N PRO A 378 5.04 16.75 4.22
CA PRO A 378 3.63 16.51 3.95
C PRO A 378 3.43 15.91 2.55
N LYS A 379 4.20 14.88 2.23
CA LYS A 379 4.13 14.22 0.94
C LYS A 379 2.98 13.21 0.93
N ASN A 380 2.11 13.31 -0.08
CA ASN A 380 0.96 12.44 -0.26
C ASN A 380 1.34 10.95 -0.41
N PHE A 381 0.41 10.07 -0.06
CA PHE A 381 0.52 8.64 -0.27
C PHE A 381 -0.15 8.26 -1.59
N ARG A 382 0.64 7.99 -2.62
CA ARG A 382 0.16 7.67 -3.97
C ARG A 382 0.01 6.18 -4.15
N PHE A 383 -1.17 5.73 -4.62
CA PHE A 383 -1.51 4.31 -4.77
C PHE A 383 -1.61 3.85 -6.22
N MET A 384 -2.01 4.72 -7.14
CA MET A 384 -2.14 4.37 -8.56
C MET A 384 -2.09 5.59 -9.45
N ARG A 385 -1.47 5.45 -10.61
CA ARG A 385 -1.43 6.45 -11.67
C ARG A 385 -1.71 5.83 -13.04
N LEU A 386 -2.04 6.67 -14.04
CA LEU A 386 -2.48 6.24 -15.37
C LEU A 386 -1.46 5.35 -16.09
N ALA A 387 -0.16 5.52 -15.85
CA ALA A 387 0.85 4.64 -16.43
C ALA A 387 0.64 3.17 -16.03
N GLU A 388 0.23 2.89 -14.79
CA GLU A 388 -0.12 1.52 -14.39
C GLU A 388 -1.31 0.99 -15.20
N VAL A 389 -2.32 1.84 -15.44
CA VAL A 389 -3.50 1.48 -16.24
C VAL A 389 -3.10 1.11 -17.67
N TYR A 390 -2.23 1.91 -18.32
CA TYR A 390 -1.72 1.59 -19.64
C TYR A 390 -0.96 0.25 -19.70
N LEU A 391 -0.13 -0.02 -18.70
CA LEU A 391 0.70 -1.24 -18.67
C LEU A 391 -0.11 -2.48 -18.32
N LEU A 392 -1.14 -2.37 -17.46
CA LEU A 392 -2.11 -3.43 -17.24
C LEU A 392 -2.96 -3.69 -18.49
N ALA A 393 -3.41 -2.63 -19.18
CA ALA A 393 -4.15 -2.74 -20.43
C ALA A 393 -3.31 -3.34 -21.56
N ALA A 394 -2.01 -3.03 -21.61
CA ALA A 394 -1.07 -3.63 -22.55
C ALA A 394 -0.94 -5.14 -22.32
N GLU A 395 -0.70 -5.55 -21.10
CA GLU A 395 -0.62 -6.97 -20.72
C GLU A 395 -1.93 -7.70 -21.06
N ALA A 396 -3.06 -7.18 -20.58
CA ALA A 396 -4.37 -7.78 -20.85
C ALA A 396 -4.66 -7.88 -22.36
N SER A 397 -4.31 -6.85 -23.15
CA SER A 397 -4.51 -6.87 -24.60
C SER A 397 -3.66 -7.93 -25.27
N LEU A 398 -2.39 -8.09 -24.86
CA LEU A 398 -1.50 -9.11 -25.40
C LEU A 398 -2.03 -10.52 -25.11
N GLU A 399 -2.38 -10.76 -23.86
CA GLU A 399 -2.91 -12.06 -23.40
C GLU A 399 -4.29 -12.39 -23.99
N ALA A 400 -5.08 -11.37 -24.33
CA ALA A 400 -6.34 -11.51 -25.10
C ALA A 400 -6.10 -11.68 -26.61
N GLY A 401 -4.84 -11.77 -27.09
CA GLY A 401 -4.50 -11.98 -28.49
C GLY A 401 -4.41 -10.71 -29.36
N ASN A 402 -4.45 -9.52 -28.77
CA ASN A 402 -4.35 -8.26 -29.51
C ASN A 402 -2.98 -7.59 -29.30
N ALA A 403 -1.94 -8.14 -29.93
CA ALA A 403 -0.57 -7.61 -29.85
C ALA A 403 -0.44 -6.17 -30.39
N THR A 404 -1.25 -5.79 -31.37
CA THR A 404 -1.23 -4.42 -31.90
C THR A 404 -1.62 -3.40 -30.84
N LYS A 405 -2.71 -3.65 -30.13
CA LYS A 405 -3.20 -2.78 -29.05
C LYS A 405 -2.23 -2.76 -27.87
N ALA A 406 -1.70 -3.92 -27.50
CA ALA A 406 -0.67 -4.03 -26.47
C ALA A 406 0.54 -3.13 -26.79
N THR A 407 1.04 -3.22 -28.03
CA THR A 407 2.17 -2.40 -28.51
C THR A 407 1.85 -0.91 -28.45
N GLN A 408 0.66 -0.51 -28.87
CA GLN A 408 0.24 0.89 -28.79
C GLN A 408 0.29 1.42 -27.36
N TYR A 409 -0.21 0.66 -26.38
CA TYR A 409 -0.24 1.08 -24.98
C TYR A 409 1.15 1.17 -24.35
N VAL A 410 2.03 0.20 -24.61
CA VAL A 410 3.42 0.26 -24.13
C VAL A 410 4.13 1.46 -24.72
N ASN A 411 3.96 1.72 -26.03
CA ASN A 411 4.63 2.82 -26.71
C ASN A 411 4.20 4.21 -26.21
N VAL A 412 3.00 4.35 -25.66
CA VAL A 412 2.59 5.59 -24.97
C VAL A 412 3.52 5.89 -23.79
N ILE A 413 3.87 4.88 -22.99
CA ILE A 413 4.78 5.02 -21.85
C ILE A 413 6.21 5.26 -22.32
N ARG A 414 6.68 4.47 -23.29
CA ARG A 414 8.02 4.58 -23.87
C ARG A 414 8.28 5.97 -24.47
N LYS A 415 7.31 6.51 -25.18
CA LYS A 415 7.39 7.86 -25.73
C LYS A 415 7.57 8.93 -24.63
N ARG A 416 6.82 8.85 -23.53
CA ARG A 416 7.01 9.77 -22.40
C ARG A 416 8.38 9.60 -21.75
N ALA A 417 8.91 8.38 -21.68
CA ALA A 417 10.23 8.08 -21.17
C ALA A 417 11.37 8.52 -22.12
N GLY A 418 11.04 8.91 -23.36
CA GLY A 418 12.04 9.27 -24.37
C GLY A 418 12.75 8.07 -25.01
N VAL A 419 12.12 6.89 -24.95
CA VAL A 419 12.66 5.62 -25.47
C VAL A 419 11.99 5.28 -26.80
N ALA A 420 12.71 4.62 -27.70
CA ALA A 420 12.20 4.24 -29.01
C ALA A 420 10.97 3.32 -28.93
N ASP A 421 10.03 3.51 -29.86
CA ASP A 421 8.86 2.68 -29.98
C ASP A 421 9.24 1.23 -30.34
N LEU A 422 8.51 0.27 -29.77
CA LEU A 422 8.56 -1.14 -30.17
C LEU A 422 7.72 -1.33 -31.44
N ALA A 423 8.23 -2.13 -32.40
CA ALA A 423 7.44 -2.54 -33.56
C ALA A 423 6.31 -3.52 -33.18
N THR A 424 6.61 -4.42 -32.25
CA THR A 424 5.64 -5.37 -31.64
C THR A 424 6.11 -5.68 -30.24
N ALA A 425 5.26 -5.44 -29.25
CA ALA A 425 5.56 -5.72 -27.85
C ALA A 425 5.36 -7.20 -27.53
N THR A 426 6.30 -7.77 -26.81
CA THR A 426 6.19 -9.09 -26.15
C THR A 426 5.80 -8.93 -24.69
N LEU A 427 5.43 -10.02 -24.03
CA LEU A 427 5.17 -10.00 -22.60
C LEU A 427 6.41 -9.56 -21.79
N ASN A 428 7.61 -9.95 -22.23
CA ASN A 428 8.84 -9.53 -21.55
C ASN A 428 9.09 -8.01 -21.71
N ASP A 429 8.77 -7.42 -22.85
CA ASP A 429 8.86 -5.96 -23.03
C ASP A 429 7.89 -5.24 -22.10
N ILE A 430 6.66 -5.73 -21.97
CA ILE A 430 5.65 -5.17 -21.05
C ILE A 430 6.12 -5.29 -19.59
N LYS A 431 6.61 -6.46 -19.19
CA LYS A 431 7.15 -6.69 -17.83
C LYS A 431 8.33 -5.75 -17.53
N ASN A 432 9.24 -5.59 -18.48
CA ASN A 432 10.39 -4.69 -18.35
C ASN A 432 9.95 -3.23 -18.26
N GLU A 433 9.09 -2.78 -19.18
CA GLU A 433 8.56 -1.41 -19.16
C GLU A 433 7.84 -1.13 -17.85
N LYS A 434 7.04 -2.08 -17.33
CA LYS A 434 6.35 -1.94 -16.05
C LYS A 434 7.33 -1.83 -14.88
N ARG A 435 8.40 -2.64 -14.86
CA ARG A 435 9.46 -2.55 -13.87
C ARG A 435 10.13 -1.18 -13.85
N LEU A 436 10.53 -0.67 -15.03
CA LEU A 436 11.22 0.62 -15.13
C LEU A 436 10.31 1.80 -14.81
N GLU A 437 9.08 1.75 -15.31
CA GLU A 437 8.13 2.85 -15.16
C GLU A 437 7.62 2.97 -13.73
N LEU A 438 7.25 1.85 -13.10
CA LEU A 438 6.57 1.78 -11.81
C LEU A 438 7.46 1.32 -10.66
N CYS A 439 8.81 1.28 -10.86
CA CYS A 439 9.69 0.96 -9.75
C CYS A 439 9.43 1.88 -8.56
N PHE A 440 9.53 1.31 -7.35
CA PHE A 440 9.30 2.00 -6.08
C PHE A 440 7.85 2.35 -5.77
N GLU A 441 6.88 1.90 -6.58
CA GLU A 441 5.45 2.22 -6.46
C GLU A 441 4.60 1.03 -5.98
N MET A 442 5.17 0.12 -5.21
CA MET A 442 4.45 -0.98 -4.52
C MET A 442 3.82 -2.05 -5.45
N VAL A 443 4.25 -2.15 -6.71
CA VAL A 443 3.64 -3.08 -7.67
C VAL A 443 4.52 -4.31 -7.96
N ARG A 444 5.85 -4.17 -7.89
CA ARG A 444 6.81 -5.15 -8.41
C ARG A 444 6.70 -6.52 -7.77
N TYR A 445 6.58 -6.62 -6.44
CA TYR A 445 6.51 -7.89 -5.74
C TYR A 445 5.31 -8.73 -6.18
N GLN A 446 4.11 -8.13 -6.18
CA GLN A 446 2.88 -8.80 -6.60
C GLN A 446 2.94 -9.22 -8.08
N ASP A 447 3.56 -8.42 -8.94
CA ASP A 447 3.78 -8.76 -10.35
C ASP A 447 4.71 -9.97 -10.51
N LEU A 448 5.82 -10.02 -9.77
CA LEU A 448 6.73 -11.17 -9.79
C LEU A 448 6.02 -12.47 -9.37
N ILE A 449 5.17 -12.39 -8.34
CA ILE A 449 4.38 -13.54 -7.87
C ILE A 449 3.42 -14.03 -8.96
N ARG A 450 2.54 -13.15 -9.48
CA ARG A 450 1.51 -13.53 -10.44
C ARG A 450 2.08 -13.97 -11.81
N TRP A 451 3.27 -13.51 -12.18
CA TRP A 451 3.98 -13.94 -13.38
C TRP A 451 4.75 -15.25 -13.18
N GLY A 452 4.92 -15.71 -11.94
CA GLY A 452 5.75 -16.89 -11.62
C GLY A 452 7.25 -16.63 -11.73
N ASP A 453 7.68 -15.36 -11.76
CA ASP A 453 9.10 -14.99 -11.92
C ASP A 453 9.83 -14.86 -10.57
N ALA A 454 9.11 -14.80 -9.44
CA ALA A 454 9.65 -14.50 -8.11
C ALA A 454 10.78 -15.47 -7.69
N ALA A 455 10.58 -16.78 -7.85
CA ALA A 455 11.57 -17.79 -7.46
C ALA A 455 12.91 -17.61 -8.19
N LYS A 456 12.88 -17.18 -9.46
CA LYS A 456 14.09 -16.92 -10.24
C LYS A 456 14.74 -15.59 -9.88
N VAL A 457 13.93 -14.53 -9.73
CA VAL A 457 14.42 -13.16 -9.57
C VAL A 457 14.92 -12.90 -8.15
N LEU A 458 14.31 -13.55 -7.15
CA LEU A 458 14.53 -13.28 -5.72
C LEU A 458 15.32 -14.39 -5.00
N ALA A 459 15.86 -15.36 -5.75
CA ALA A 459 16.56 -16.52 -5.18
C ALA A 459 17.74 -16.15 -4.28
N ASP A 460 18.52 -15.13 -4.69
CA ASP A 460 19.77 -14.76 -4.05
C ASP A 460 19.63 -13.66 -2.99
N LYS A 461 18.40 -13.15 -2.77
CA LYS A 461 18.17 -12.12 -1.74
C LYS A 461 18.55 -12.64 -0.36
N GLY A 462 19.27 -11.82 0.41
CA GLY A 462 19.79 -12.21 1.73
C GLY A 462 21.02 -13.11 1.72
N SER A 463 21.58 -13.45 0.55
CA SER A 463 22.86 -14.19 0.48
C SER A 463 24.06 -13.32 0.88
N LYS A 464 24.00 -12.05 0.57
CA LYS A 464 25.01 -11.04 0.86
C LYS A 464 24.37 -9.66 0.88
N TYR A 465 25.06 -8.70 1.48
CA TYR A 465 24.69 -7.29 1.39
C TYR A 465 25.86 -6.41 0.95
N PRO A 466 25.61 -5.33 0.19
CA PRO A 466 26.62 -4.39 -0.27
C PRO A 466 26.96 -3.35 0.79
N THR A 467 28.18 -2.80 0.70
CA THR A 467 28.61 -1.63 1.45
C THR A 467 29.32 -0.67 0.51
N LEU A 468 28.78 0.54 0.37
CA LEU A 468 29.38 1.64 -0.38
C LEU A 468 30.37 2.39 0.52
N ASN A 469 31.62 2.48 0.09
CA ASN A 469 32.67 3.21 0.78
C ASN A 469 32.73 4.69 0.31
N ALA A 470 33.38 5.54 1.10
CA ALA A 470 33.51 6.97 0.80
C ALA A 470 34.28 7.26 -0.50
N ASP A 471 35.13 6.35 -0.95
CA ASP A 471 35.85 6.44 -2.22
C ASP A 471 35.02 6.00 -3.44
N GLY A 472 33.79 5.53 -3.20
CA GLY A 472 32.88 5.05 -4.24
C GLY A 472 33.01 3.56 -4.58
N THR A 473 33.92 2.85 -3.91
CA THR A 473 34.03 1.38 -4.08
C THR A 473 32.90 0.67 -3.34
N VAL A 474 32.45 -0.46 -3.88
CA VAL A 474 31.42 -1.32 -3.26
C VAL A 474 32.05 -2.65 -2.87
N THR A 475 31.87 -3.03 -1.62
CA THR A 475 32.24 -4.34 -1.10
C THR A 475 31.01 -5.14 -0.69
N TYR A 476 31.11 -6.48 -0.70
CA TYR A 476 29.99 -7.33 -0.31
C TYR A 476 30.37 -8.18 0.90
N THR A 477 29.48 -8.19 1.89
CA THR A 477 29.56 -9.07 3.05
C THR A 477 28.60 -10.24 2.85
N THR A 478 29.12 -11.47 2.88
CA THR A 478 28.31 -12.68 2.83
C THR A 478 27.61 -12.89 4.17
N ILE A 479 26.30 -13.06 4.16
CA ILE A 479 25.52 -13.47 5.32
C ILE A 479 25.84 -14.96 5.58
N ASN A 480 25.84 -15.38 6.84
CA ASN A 480 26.19 -16.75 7.21
C ASN A 480 25.36 -17.75 6.37
N ALA A 481 26.06 -18.62 5.64
CA ALA A 481 25.46 -19.60 4.73
C ALA A 481 24.50 -20.61 5.40
N THR A 482 24.53 -20.71 6.75
CA THR A 482 23.60 -21.54 7.52
C THR A 482 22.25 -20.86 7.81
N ALA A 483 22.14 -19.54 7.61
CA ALA A 483 20.88 -18.83 7.76
C ALA A 483 19.99 -19.06 6.54
N GLU A 484 18.73 -19.35 6.78
CA GLU A 484 17.76 -19.36 5.70
C GLU A 484 17.54 -17.97 5.15
N HIS A 485 17.68 -17.79 3.84
CA HIS A 485 17.48 -16.53 3.13
C HIS A 485 16.88 -16.77 1.75
N GLY A 486 16.43 -15.70 1.11
CA GLY A 486 15.88 -15.69 -0.24
C GLY A 486 14.47 -16.27 -0.34
N PHE A 487 13.87 -16.04 -1.50
CA PHE A 487 12.52 -16.51 -1.81
C PHE A 487 12.46 -18.04 -1.88
N LYS A 488 11.48 -18.63 -1.21
CA LYS A 488 11.22 -20.06 -1.17
C LYS A 488 9.88 -20.36 -1.84
N THR A 489 9.92 -21.10 -2.95
CA THR A 489 8.72 -21.61 -3.62
C THR A 489 7.90 -22.48 -2.69
N GLY A 490 6.58 -22.31 -2.71
CA GLY A 490 5.64 -23.01 -1.83
C GLY A 490 5.52 -22.37 -0.44
N LYS A 491 6.24 -21.26 -0.18
CA LYS A 491 6.17 -20.49 1.06
C LYS A 491 5.93 -19.00 0.81
N ASN A 492 6.84 -18.37 0.07
CA ASN A 492 6.89 -16.92 -0.02
C ASN A 492 6.00 -16.31 -1.12
N GLU A 493 5.21 -17.13 -1.83
CA GLU A 493 4.12 -16.62 -2.70
C GLU A 493 3.02 -15.93 -1.89
N LEU A 494 2.86 -16.33 -0.62
CA LEU A 494 1.92 -15.73 0.32
C LEU A 494 2.65 -15.37 1.61
N LEU A 495 2.19 -14.31 2.25
CA LEU A 495 2.67 -13.91 3.57
C LEU A 495 2.07 -14.83 4.65
N PRO A 496 2.73 -14.94 5.82
CA PRO A 496 2.16 -15.67 6.94
C PRO A 496 0.94 -14.93 7.48
N ILE A 497 -0.09 -15.68 7.85
CA ILE A 497 -1.13 -15.14 8.72
C ILE A 497 -0.47 -14.87 10.08
N PRO A 498 -0.67 -13.68 10.68
CA PRO A 498 -0.03 -13.35 11.96
C PRO A 498 -0.28 -14.41 13.03
N ALA A 499 0.76 -14.78 13.77
CA ALA A 499 0.65 -15.83 14.80
C ALA A 499 -0.42 -15.52 15.85
N THR A 500 -0.61 -14.25 16.18
CA THR A 500 -1.65 -13.79 17.11
C THR A 500 -3.06 -14.13 16.63
N GLU A 501 -3.32 -14.03 15.32
CA GLU A 501 -4.63 -14.36 14.73
C GLU A 501 -4.90 -15.87 14.81
N ILE A 502 -3.89 -16.69 14.49
CA ILE A 502 -3.99 -18.16 14.62
C ILE A 502 -4.22 -18.59 16.07
N GLN A 503 -3.57 -17.92 17.04
CA GLN A 503 -3.71 -18.25 18.46
C GLN A 503 -5.11 -17.98 19.01
N VAL A 504 -5.77 -16.92 18.57
CA VAL A 504 -7.11 -16.54 19.06
C VAL A 504 -8.24 -17.16 18.25
N ASN A 505 -7.98 -17.64 17.04
CA ASN A 505 -8.99 -18.21 16.16
C ASN A 505 -8.62 -19.63 15.71
N PRO A 506 -9.12 -20.66 16.37
CA PRO A 506 -8.79 -22.07 16.09
C PRO A 506 -9.32 -22.56 14.72
N ASN A 507 -10.20 -21.81 14.06
CA ASN A 507 -10.73 -22.16 12.74
C ASN A 507 -9.81 -21.70 11.60
N MET A 508 -8.83 -20.84 11.87
CA MET A 508 -7.87 -20.37 10.89
C MET A 508 -6.73 -21.35 10.70
N LYS A 509 -6.28 -21.49 9.46
CA LYS A 509 -5.12 -22.28 9.08
C LYS A 509 -4.05 -21.38 8.49
N GLN A 510 -2.81 -21.62 8.89
CA GLN A 510 -1.64 -20.92 8.37
C GLN A 510 -1.42 -21.22 6.90
N ASN A 511 -0.84 -20.28 6.18
CA ASN A 511 -0.39 -20.48 4.80
C ASN A 511 0.75 -21.50 4.74
N THR A 512 0.81 -22.24 3.62
CA THR A 512 1.81 -23.30 3.43
C THR A 512 3.24 -22.78 3.63
N GLY A 513 4.04 -23.53 4.35
CA GLY A 513 5.46 -23.23 4.61
C GLY A 513 5.74 -22.30 5.79
N TRP A 514 4.68 -21.79 6.46
CA TRP A 514 4.78 -20.89 7.62
C TRP A 514 4.43 -21.56 8.94
#